data_af14f37ac5164c3746bcdcfd714c8e19
#
_entry.id   af14f37ac5164c3746bcdcfd714c8e19
#
_cell.length_a   1.000
_cell.length_b   1.000
_cell.length_c   1.000
_cell.angle_alpha   90.00
_cell.angle_beta   90.00
_cell.angle_gamma   90.00
#
_symmetry.space_group_name_H-M   'P 1'
#
loop_
_entity.id
_entity.type
_entity.pdbx_description
1 polymer ?
#
loop_
_entity_poly.entity_id
_entity_poly.type
_entity_poly.pdbx_seq_one_letter_code
_entity_poly.pdbx_strand_id
1 'polypeptide(L)'
;KEKKLLGTGGALHSLKKKKVKDFILLNGDTIFDINLNDLIKSKKKNTIGSIALIKNNSNKDNKKLNNLKISDNILSYSKNASLMNGGIYYFKKDIFKYIQNKNISLENEILPELINKKIICGKKFNEFFFDIGTPKNFLKADKLLYKHFFKPAAFLDRDGVINFDKGYVHNKKDFKFRPGVVKGLKFLSKNKYYIFIVTNQAGIGKKIFSLNSFIKLHLHIKQILQKENIFIDNVSYSPFHPDAIIKKYKKNSSTRKPGNLMIEKIKKEWHLNLSKSFMIGDQNSDKICAKKSGLYFEFANKNFFSQAKSIIKRNQ
;
A
#
# COMPACT_ATOMS: atom_id res chain seq x y z
N LYS A 1 -12.60 -1.05 24.83
CA LYS A 1 -14.01 -1.47 24.64
C LYS A 1 -14.89 -0.32 25.11
N GLU A 2 -15.81 0.15 24.29
CA GLU A 2 -16.75 1.19 24.66
C GLU A 2 -17.78 0.64 25.64
N LYS A 3 -18.12 1.41 26.69
CA LYS A 3 -19.20 1.05 27.65
C LYS A 3 -20.59 1.32 27.09
N LYS A 4 -20.70 2.29 26.18
CA LYS A 4 -21.93 2.66 25.44
C LYS A 4 -21.55 2.96 23.99
N LEU A 5 -22.47 2.72 23.06
CA LEU A 5 -22.28 3.09 21.65
C LEU A 5 -22.27 4.62 21.54
N LEU A 6 -21.17 5.16 21.05
CA LEU A 6 -20.93 6.60 20.91
C LEU A 6 -21.10 7.11 19.47
N GLY A 7 -21.51 6.23 18.55
CA GLY A 7 -21.56 6.54 17.12
C GLY A 7 -20.17 6.69 16.50
N THR A 8 -20.12 6.89 15.18
CA THR A 8 -18.85 6.96 14.41
C THR A 8 -17.97 8.15 14.82
N GLY A 9 -18.58 9.27 15.18
CA GLY A 9 -17.88 10.48 15.64
C GLY A 9 -17.44 10.39 17.09
N GLY A 10 -18.32 9.92 17.98
CA GLY A 10 -18.01 9.84 19.42
C GLY A 10 -16.94 8.81 19.75
N ALA A 11 -16.85 7.72 18.98
CA ALA A 11 -15.79 6.72 19.10
C ALA A 11 -14.38 7.35 18.97
N LEU A 12 -14.24 8.38 18.14
CA LEU A 12 -12.98 9.10 17.96
C LEU A 12 -12.55 9.90 19.21
N HIS A 13 -13.46 10.18 20.14
CA HIS A 13 -13.13 10.92 21.38
C HIS A 13 -12.06 10.21 22.21
N SER A 14 -12.05 8.88 22.19
CA SER A 14 -11.03 8.09 22.89
C SER A 14 -9.61 8.34 22.39
N LEU A 15 -9.44 8.73 21.11
CA LEU A 15 -8.16 9.04 20.50
C LEU A 15 -7.60 10.38 20.99
N LYS A 16 -8.44 11.32 21.43
CA LYS A 16 -8.02 12.60 21.99
C LYS A 16 -7.09 12.42 23.19
N LYS A 17 -7.39 11.45 24.06
CA LYS A 17 -6.56 11.09 25.23
C LYS A 17 -5.21 10.50 24.85
N LYS A 18 -5.08 9.87 23.67
CA LYS A 18 -3.86 9.22 23.20
C LYS A 18 -2.87 10.18 22.53
N LYS A 19 -3.10 11.49 22.57
CA LYS A 19 -2.26 12.53 21.92
C LYS A 19 -1.95 12.24 20.45
N VAL A 20 -2.91 11.65 19.74
CA VAL A 20 -2.80 11.36 18.31
C VAL A 20 -2.58 12.67 17.56
N LYS A 21 -1.63 12.67 16.64
CA LYS A 21 -1.35 13.80 15.74
C LYS A 21 -2.35 13.79 14.57
N ASP A 22 -1.82 13.81 13.37
CA ASP A 22 -2.62 13.61 12.15
C ASP A 22 -2.85 12.11 11.94
N PHE A 23 -4.01 11.72 11.42
CA PHE A 23 -4.34 10.31 11.20
C PHE A 23 -5.24 10.10 9.98
N ILE A 24 -5.26 8.86 9.52
CA ILE A 24 -6.21 8.38 8.53
C ILE A 24 -7.29 7.57 9.24
N LEU A 25 -8.54 7.83 8.89
CA LEU A 25 -9.69 7.05 9.31
C LEU A 25 -10.27 6.33 8.10
N LEU A 26 -10.63 5.07 8.29
CA LEU A 26 -11.24 4.20 7.29
C LEU A 26 -12.56 3.66 7.84
N ASN A 27 -13.61 3.65 7.02
CA ASN A 27 -14.81 2.87 7.34
C ASN A 27 -14.47 1.38 7.30
N GLY A 28 -15.02 0.62 8.26
CA GLY A 28 -14.72 -0.80 8.40
C GLY A 28 -15.39 -1.73 7.38
N ASP A 29 -16.36 -1.20 6.65
CA ASP A 29 -17.20 -1.90 5.67
C ASP A 29 -17.00 -1.39 4.23
N THR A 30 -15.96 -0.60 4.00
CA THR A 30 -15.69 0.01 2.69
C THR A 30 -14.28 -0.31 2.22
N ILE A 31 -14.15 -0.78 0.99
CA ILE A 31 -12.88 -0.94 0.30
C ILE A 31 -12.76 0.12 -0.79
N PHE A 32 -11.75 0.97 -0.68
CA PHE A 32 -11.43 1.99 -1.66
C PHE A 32 -9.93 1.98 -1.90
N ASP A 33 -9.50 1.39 -3.04
CA ASP A 33 -8.09 1.11 -3.37
C ASP A 33 -7.39 2.37 -3.89
N ILE A 34 -7.23 3.37 -3.02
CA ILE A 34 -6.65 4.68 -3.36
C ILE A 34 -5.23 4.86 -2.84
N ASN A 35 -4.50 5.77 -3.45
CA ASN A 35 -3.24 6.26 -2.91
C ASN A 35 -3.49 7.24 -1.75
N LEU A 36 -3.28 6.79 -0.52
CA LEU A 36 -3.49 7.61 0.68
C LEU A 36 -2.60 8.86 0.72
N ASN A 37 -1.39 8.83 0.12
CA ASN A 37 -0.55 10.01 0.03
C ASN A 37 -1.18 11.13 -0.81
N ASP A 38 -1.94 10.75 -1.85
CA ASP A 38 -2.63 11.73 -2.68
C ASP A 38 -3.79 12.38 -1.93
N LEU A 39 -4.47 11.62 -1.06
CA LEU A 39 -5.47 12.18 -0.16
C LEU A 39 -4.84 13.15 0.85
N ILE A 40 -3.72 12.76 1.47
CA ILE A 40 -2.99 13.61 2.42
C ILE A 40 -2.51 14.91 1.76
N LYS A 41 -2.00 14.83 0.53
CA LYS A 41 -1.51 16.00 -0.22
C LYS A 41 -2.62 16.96 -0.65
N SER A 42 -3.86 16.51 -0.74
CA SER A 42 -4.99 17.35 -1.15
C SER A 42 -5.43 18.39 -0.11
N LYS A 43 -4.96 18.27 1.14
CA LYS A 43 -5.25 19.22 2.23
C LYS A 43 -4.69 20.61 1.93
N LYS A 44 -5.41 21.65 2.36
CA LYS A 44 -4.92 23.03 2.38
C LYS A 44 -4.42 23.43 3.77
N LYS A 45 -3.68 24.54 3.85
CA LYS A 45 -3.13 25.05 5.12
C LYS A 45 -4.23 25.28 6.16
N ASN A 46 -5.34 25.91 5.78
CA ASN A 46 -6.41 26.32 6.66
C ASN A 46 -7.54 25.26 6.78
N THR A 47 -7.30 24.02 6.38
CA THR A 47 -8.28 22.95 6.51
C THR A 47 -7.85 21.95 7.56
N ILE A 48 -8.81 21.25 8.16
CA ILE A 48 -8.60 20.27 9.22
C ILE A 48 -8.53 18.84 8.71
N GLY A 49 -8.80 18.61 7.42
CA GLY A 49 -8.70 17.29 6.83
C GLY A 49 -9.09 17.24 5.37
N SER A 50 -9.11 16.02 4.83
CA SER A 50 -9.53 15.72 3.46
C SER A 50 -10.36 14.45 3.43
N ILE A 51 -11.34 14.39 2.54
CA ILE A 51 -12.23 13.23 2.29
C ILE A 51 -11.95 12.66 0.91
N ALA A 52 -11.78 11.35 0.82
CA ALA A 52 -11.77 10.64 -0.45
C ALA A 52 -13.20 10.58 -1.02
N LEU A 53 -13.37 11.02 -2.25
CA LEU A 53 -14.66 11.08 -2.91
C LEU A 53 -14.67 10.18 -4.13
N ILE A 54 -15.83 9.59 -4.40
CA ILE A 54 -16.09 8.81 -5.60
C ILE A 54 -17.32 9.35 -6.33
N LYS A 55 -17.42 9.09 -7.63
CA LYS A 55 -18.63 9.43 -8.40
C LYS A 55 -19.79 8.58 -7.91
N ASN A 56 -20.88 9.24 -7.56
CA ASN A 56 -22.14 8.55 -7.25
C ASN A 56 -22.82 8.13 -8.55
N ASN A 57 -22.90 6.83 -8.78
CA ASN A 57 -23.56 6.26 -9.94
C ASN A 57 -25.02 5.85 -9.65
N SER A 58 -25.50 6.02 -8.41
CA SER A 58 -26.86 5.69 -7.99
C SER A 58 -27.72 6.97 -7.91
N ASN A 59 -28.74 7.08 -8.72
CA ASN A 59 -29.70 8.19 -8.72
C ASN A 59 -30.68 8.16 -7.53
N LYS A 60 -30.51 7.29 -6.53
CA LYS A 60 -31.56 6.96 -5.57
C LYS A 60 -31.25 7.18 -4.06
N ASP A 61 -30.04 7.50 -3.69
CA ASP A 61 -29.73 7.66 -2.25
C ASP A 61 -29.57 9.13 -1.85
N ASN A 62 -30.64 9.68 -1.25
CA ASN A 62 -30.68 11.02 -0.62
C ASN A 62 -29.92 11.08 0.73
N LYS A 63 -28.75 10.44 0.84
CA LYS A 63 -27.92 10.57 2.05
C LYS A 63 -27.24 11.93 2.08
N LYS A 64 -27.15 12.55 3.26
CA LYS A 64 -26.57 13.90 3.49
C LYS A 64 -25.15 14.10 2.96
N LEU A 65 -24.38 13.02 2.71
CA LEU A 65 -23.02 13.08 2.13
C LEU A 65 -22.96 12.72 0.63
N ASN A 66 -24.09 12.71 -0.04
CA ASN A 66 -24.21 12.68 -1.48
C ASN A 66 -24.38 14.12 -2.00
N ASN A 67 -24.10 14.33 -3.26
CA ASN A 67 -24.15 15.67 -3.89
C ASN A 67 -23.05 16.62 -3.42
N LEU A 68 -21.86 16.08 -3.22
CA LEU A 68 -20.66 16.85 -2.89
C LEU A 68 -20.02 17.43 -4.15
N LYS A 69 -19.61 18.69 -4.07
CA LYS A 69 -18.84 19.42 -5.08
C LYS A 69 -17.48 19.81 -4.54
N ILE A 70 -16.46 19.73 -5.39
CA ILE A 70 -15.11 20.22 -5.09
C ILE A 70 -14.91 21.52 -5.88
N SER A 71 -14.50 22.57 -5.18
CA SER A 71 -14.01 23.81 -5.80
C SER A 71 -12.70 24.18 -5.11
N ASP A 72 -11.61 24.23 -5.86
CA ASP A 72 -10.27 24.49 -5.33
C ASP A 72 -9.93 23.59 -4.12
N ASN A 73 -10.17 22.30 -4.23
CA ASN A 73 -10.05 21.27 -3.21
C ASN A 73 -10.98 21.44 -1.99
N ILE A 74 -11.75 22.50 -1.85
CA ILE A 74 -12.70 22.69 -0.75
C ILE A 74 -14.01 22.01 -1.10
N LEU A 75 -14.60 21.32 -0.10
CA LEU A 75 -15.89 20.67 -0.23
C LEU A 75 -17.05 21.65 0.02
N SER A 76 -18.10 21.44 -0.74
CA SER A 76 -19.40 22.09 -0.56
C SER A 76 -20.51 21.16 -1.04
N TYR A 77 -21.76 21.45 -0.63
CA TYR A 77 -22.96 20.79 -1.17
C TYR A 77 -23.42 21.47 -2.45
N SER A 78 -23.94 20.67 -3.39
CA SER A 78 -24.57 21.20 -4.59
C SER A 78 -25.60 20.20 -5.13
N LYS A 79 -26.82 20.68 -5.42
CA LYS A 79 -27.94 19.84 -5.94
C LYS A 79 -27.57 19.06 -7.22
N ASN A 80 -26.68 19.62 -8.05
CA ASN A 80 -26.26 19.03 -9.32
C ASN A 80 -24.92 18.27 -9.23
N ALA A 81 -24.38 18.07 -8.02
CA ALA A 81 -23.15 17.37 -7.85
C ALA A 81 -23.36 15.85 -7.75
N SER A 82 -22.40 15.11 -8.30
CA SER A 82 -22.46 13.65 -8.37
C SER A 82 -21.37 12.96 -7.61
N LEU A 83 -20.74 13.64 -6.62
CA LEU A 83 -19.72 13.02 -5.78
C LEU A 83 -20.32 12.60 -4.45
N MET A 84 -19.83 11.47 -3.92
CA MET A 84 -20.20 10.98 -2.60
C MET A 84 -18.97 10.68 -1.76
N ASN A 85 -19.16 10.60 -0.46
CA ASN A 85 -18.15 10.20 0.50
C ASN A 85 -17.72 8.75 0.26
N GLY A 86 -16.41 8.53 0.11
CA GLY A 86 -15.81 7.22 -0.12
C GLY A 86 -15.34 6.49 1.15
N GLY A 87 -15.66 7.02 2.35
CA GLY A 87 -15.35 6.33 3.62
C GLY A 87 -13.87 6.33 4.02
N ILE A 88 -13.03 7.14 3.37
CA ILE A 88 -11.62 7.33 3.75
C ILE A 88 -11.37 8.80 4.00
N TYR A 89 -10.79 9.09 5.17
CA TYR A 89 -10.56 10.44 5.65
C TYR A 89 -9.11 10.61 6.12
N TYR A 90 -8.54 11.75 5.84
CA TYR A 90 -7.35 12.25 6.53
C TYR A 90 -7.76 13.40 7.44
N PHE A 91 -7.40 13.35 8.71
CA PHE A 91 -7.68 14.40 9.67
C PHE A 91 -6.42 14.90 10.37
N LYS A 92 -6.33 16.22 10.54
CA LYS A 92 -5.42 16.85 11.50
C LYS A 92 -5.99 16.72 12.92
N LYS A 93 -5.13 16.84 13.93
CA LYS A 93 -5.54 16.86 15.35
C LYS A 93 -6.68 17.84 15.66
N ASP A 94 -6.82 18.90 14.87
CA ASP A 94 -7.86 19.92 15.08
C ASP A 94 -9.29 19.38 14.94
N ILE A 95 -9.49 18.22 14.32
CA ILE A 95 -10.78 17.52 14.27
C ILE A 95 -11.36 17.31 15.67
N PHE A 96 -10.50 17.10 16.68
CA PHE A 96 -10.93 16.86 18.06
C PHE A 96 -11.63 18.06 18.73
N LYS A 97 -11.61 19.24 18.13
CA LYS A 97 -12.41 20.42 18.57
C LYS A 97 -13.91 20.21 18.29
N TYR A 98 -14.23 19.37 17.31
CA TYR A 98 -15.59 19.06 16.86
C TYR A 98 -16.11 17.74 17.41
N ILE A 99 -15.27 16.93 18.04
CA ILE A 99 -15.62 15.61 18.59
C ILE A 99 -15.93 15.75 20.08
N GLN A 100 -17.14 15.40 20.44
CA GLN A 100 -17.64 15.40 21.81
C GLN A 100 -17.75 13.98 22.37
N ASN A 101 -17.74 13.84 23.70
CA ASN A 101 -17.92 12.55 24.38
C ASN A 101 -19.44 12.23 24.52
N LYS A 102 -20.08 12.10 23.38
CA LYS A 102 -21.51 11.73 23.30
C LYS A 102 -21.78 10.89 22.07
N ASN A 103 -22.96 10.33 21.97
CA ASN A 103 -23.37 9.66 20.75
C ASN A 103 -23.54 10.71 19.63
N ILE A 104 -22.62 10.70 18.67
CA ILE A 104 -22.60 11.64 17.55
C ILE A 104 -22.10 10.93 16.30
N SER A 105 -22.71 11.18 15.16
CA SER A 105 -22.31 10.64 13.87
C SER A 105 -21.28 11.54 13.21
N LEU A 106 -20.18 10.95 12.77
CA LEU A 106 -19.19 11.65 11.95
C LEU A 106 -19.82 12.15 10.65
N GLU A 107 -20.58 11.28 9.99
CA GLU A 107 -21.14 11.51 8.66
C GLU A 107 -22.35 12.43 8.66
N ASN A 108 -23.21 12.31 9.67
CA ASN A 108 -24.50 13.03 9.69
C ASN A 108 -24.44 14.36 10.44
N GLU A 109 -23.43 14.57 11.29
CA GLU A 109 -23.34 15.75 12.15
C GLU A 109 -22.01 16.49 11.98
N ILE A 110 -20.87 15.81 12.17
CA ILE A 110 -19.56 16.47 12.18
C ILE A 110 -19.15 16.92 10.77
N LEU A 111 -19.17 16.01 9.79
CA LEU A 111 -18.75 16.35 8.42
C LEU A 111 -19.61 17.43 7.77
N PRO A 112 -20.96 17.44 7.92
CA PRO A 112 -21.78 18.55 7.43
C PRO A 112 -21.38 19.90 8.02
N GLU A 113 -21.08 19.96 9.32
CA GLU A 113 -20.60 21.19 9.96
C GLU A 113 -19.29 21.68 9.34
N LEU A 114 -18.32 20.77 9.13
CA LEU A 114 -17.02 21.10 8.55
C LEU A 114 -17.12 21.54 7.09
N ILE A 115 -18.02 20.92 6.32
CA ILE A 115 -18.29 21.27 4.93
C ILE A 115 -18.92 22.67 4.85
N ASN A 116 -19.91 22.97 5.69
CA ASN A 116 -20.54 24.28 5.74
C ASN A 116 -19.56 25.39 6.14
N LYS A 117 -18.65 25.09 7.06
CA LYS A 117 -17.56 26.01 7.46
C LYS A 117 -16.45 26.12 6.40
N LYS A 118 -16.49 25.34 5.31
CA LYS A 118 -15.46 25.31 4.25
C LYS A 118 -14.05 25.01 4.75
N ILE A 119 -13.92 24.20 5.80
CA ILE A 119 -12.64 23.83 6.42
C ILE A 119 -12.24 22.38 6.19
N ILE A 120 -12.89 21.69 5.26
CA ILE A 120 -12.57 20.32 4.85
C ILE A 120 -12.32 20.26 3.35
N CYS A 121 -11.28 19.56 2.95
CA CYS A 121 -10.96 19.32 1.55
C CYS A 121 -11.63 18.04 1.04
N GLY A 122 -11.73 17.92 -0.29
CA GLY A 122 -12.11 16.69 -0.97
C GLY A 122 -11.15 16.38 -2.10
N LYS A 123 -10.91 15.11 -2.33
CA LYS A 123 -10.23 14.64 -3.52
C LYS A 123 -11.03 13.53 -4.17
N LYS A 124 -11.36 13.73 -5.46
CA LYS A 124 -12.00 12.70 -6.28
C LYS A 124 -10.98 11.65 -6.67
N PHE A 125 -11.39 10.39 -6.55
CA PHE A 125 -10.69 9.21 -7.01
C PHE A 125 -11.60 8.42 -7.96
N ASN A 126 -10.99 7.62 -8.85
CA ASN A 126 -11.69 6.76 -9.82
C ASN A 126 -11.30 5.29 -9.66
N GLU A 127 -10.55 4.98 -8.62
CA GLU A 127 -10.06 3.67 -8.29
C GLU A 127 -11.19 2.76 -7.83
N PHE A 128 -10.88 1.48 -7.65
CA PHE A 128 -11.86 0.49 -7.22
C PHE A 128 -12.47 0.87 -5.88
N PHE A 129 -13.80 0.96 -5.86
CA PHE A 129 -14.60 1.23 -4.68
C PHE A 129 -15.65 0.15 -4.51
N PHE A 130 -15.78 -0.37 -3.31
CA PHE A 130 -16.82 -1.34 -2.98
C PHE A 130 -17.22 -1.20 -1.50
N ASP A 131 -18.49 -0.89 -1.27
CA ASP A 131 -19.13 -0.84 0.05
C ASP A 131 -19.81 -2.18 0.31
N ILE A 132 -19.40 -2.89 1.38
CA ILE A 132 -19.95 -4.18 1.80
C ILE A 132 -21.04 -4.06 2.87
N GLY A 133 -21.38 -2.86 3.29
CA GLY A 133 -22.31 -2.57 4.39
C GLY A 133 -23.77 -2.97 4.12
N THR A 134 -24.10 -3.48 2.94
CA THR A 134 -25.45 -4.00 2.65
C THR A 134 -25.45 -5.51 2.41
N PRO A 135 -26.51 -6.26 2.79
CA PRO A 135 -26.59 -7.71 2.54
C PRO A 135 -26.36 -8.09 1.07
N LYS A 136 -26.91 -7.31 0.14
CA LYS A 136 -26.75 -7.51 -1.30
C LYS A 136 -25.29 -7.37 -1.76
N ASN A 137 -24.57 -6.40 -1.22
CA ASN A 137 -23.16 -6.19 -1.55
C ASN A 137 -22.28 -7.22 -0.85
N PHE A 138 -22.60 -7.57 0.39
CA PHE A 138 -21.87 -8.61 1.13
C PHE A 138 -21.83 -9.94 0.36
N LEU A 139 -22.97 -10.38 -0.18
CA LEU A 139 -23.05 -11.63 -0.99
C LEU A 139 -22.20 -11.58 -2.28
N LYS A 140 -21.86 -10.38 -2.78
CA LYS A 140 -21.03 -10.21 -3.96
C LYS A 140 -19.55 -9.96 -3.65
N ALA A 141 -19.24 -9.70 -2.38
CA ALA A 141 -17.92 -9.25 -1.94
C ALA A 141 -16.83 -10.22 -2.37
N ASP A 142 -16.94 -11.50 -2.05
CA ASP A 142 -15.91 -12.50 -2.32
C ASP A 142 -15.52 -12.52 -3.80
N LYS A 143 -16.50 -12.59 -4.70
CA LYS A 143 -16.25 -12.63 -6.14
C LYS A 143 -15.60 -11.34 -6.66
N LEU A 144 -16.10 -10.18 -6.23
CA LEU A 144 -15.61 -8.89 -6.72
C LEU A 144 -14.22 -8.56 -6.16
N LEU A 145 -13.99 -8.82 -4.88
CA LEU A 145 -12.72 -8.60 -4.22
C LEU A 145 -11.66 -9.56 -4.74
N TYR A 146 -12.00 -10.85 -4.88
CA TYR A 146 -11.11 -11.82 -5.49
C TYR A 146 -10.65 -11.33 -6.87
N LYS A 147 -11.58 -10.96 -7.76
CA LYS A 147 -11.25 -10.44 -9.09
C LYS A 147 -10.38 -9.21 -9.06
N HIS A 148 -10.64 -8.28 -8.13
CA HIS A 148 -9.86 -7.04 -8.01
C HIS A 148 -8.43 -7.29 -7.52
N PHE A 149 -8.27 -8.19 -6.54
CA PHE A 149 -6.96 -8.50 -5.93
C PHE A 149 -6.23 -9.65 -6.62
N PHE A 150 -6.84 -10.35 -7.59
CA PHE A 150 -6.19 -11.37 -8.40
C PHE A 150 -5.31 -10.70 -9.46
N LYS A 151 -4.05 -10.43 -9.11
CA LYS A 151 -3.10 -9.68 -9.94
C LYS A 151 -1.82 -10.50 -10.17
N PRO A 152 -1.11 -10.30 -11.29
CA PRO A 152 0.22 -10.83 -11.45
C PRO A 152 1.22 -10.16 -10.51
N ALA A 153 2.34 -10.82 -10.26
CA ALA A 153 3.39 -10.34 -9.37
C ALA A 153 4.76 -10.35 -10.03
N ALA A 154 5.55 -9.33 -9.73
CA ALA A 154 6.99 -9.27 -10.00
C ALA A 154 7.75 -9.56 -8.70
N PHE A 155 8.44 -10.69 -8.66
CA PHE A 155 9.35 -11.06 -7.58
C PHE A 155 10.75 -10.61 -7.96
N LEU A 156 11.34 -9.74 -7.19
CA LEU A 156 12.59 -9.08 -7.53
C LEU A 156 13.63 -9.34 -6.43
N ASP A 157 14.82 -9.81 -6.82
CA ASP A 157 15.92 -9.71 -5.88
C ASP A 157 16.25 -8.23 -5.63
N ARG A 158 16.92 -7.94 -4.55
CA ARG A 158 17.33 -6.58 -4.22
C ARG A 158 18.68 -6.23 -4.79
N ASP A 159 19.72 -6.89 -4.29
CA ASP A 159 21.10 -6.63 -4.68
C ASP A 159 21.35 -7.20 -6.08
N GLY A 160 21.96 -6.46 -6.97
CA GLY A 160 22.13 -6.88 -8.37
C GLY A 160 20.87 -6.67 -9.26
N VAL A 161 19.69 -6.44 -8.71
CA VAL A 161 18.43 -6.20 -9.46
C VAL A 161 17.89 -4.80 -9.22
N ILE A 162 17.53 -4.48 -8.00
CA ILE A 162 17.00 -3.16 -7.60
C ILE A 162 18.14 -2.15 -7.45
N ASN A 163 19.19 -2.54 -6.76
CA ASN A 163 20.40 -1.73 -6.58
C ASN A 163 21.64 -2.43 -7.09
N PHE A 164 22.69 -1.65 -7.35
CA PHE A 164 23.99 -2.22 -7.59
C PHE A 164 24.43 -3.04 -6.37
N ASP A 165 24.89 -4.26 -6.62
CA ASP A 165 25.51 -5.05 -5.56
C ASP A 165 26.95 -4.57 -5.35
N LYS A 166 27.25 -4.15 -4.12
CA LYS A 166 28.58 -3.75 -3.66
C LYS A 166 29.07 -4.64 -2.52
N GLY A 167 28.45 -5.79 -2.35
CA GLY A 167 28.65 -6.64 -1.18
C GLY A 167 27.98 -6.06 0.08
N TYR A 168 26.96 -6.75 0.60
CA TYR A 168 26.27 -6.42 1.85
C TYR A 168 25.76 -4.97 1.97
N VAL A 169 25.12 -4.45 0.93
CA VAL A 169 24.55 -3.10 0.94
C VAL A 169 23.50 -2.97 2.05
N HIS A 170 23.80 -2.14 3.07
CA HIS A 170 22.96 -2.01 4.28
C HIS A 170 22.79 -0.57 4.76
N ASN A 171 23.47 0.40 4.14
CA ASN A 171 23.37 1.82 4.46
C ASN A 171 23.00 2.67 3.24
N LYS A 172 22.54 3.90 3.49
CA LYS A 172 22.05 4.81 2.43
C LYS A 172 23.15 5.27 1.47
N LYS A 173 24.40 5.37 1.93
CA LYS A 173 25.53 5.87 1.15
C LYS A 173 25.93 4.90 0.02
N ASP A 174 25.80 3.59 0.29
CA ASP A 174 26.16 2.54 -0.64
C ASP A 174 25.01 2.16 -1.58
N PHE A 175 23.79 2.58 -1.25
CA PHE A 175 22.60 2.28 -2.03
C PHE A 175 22.51 3.17 -3.26
N LYS A 176 22.47 2.55 -4.44
CA LYS A 176 22.21 3.23 -5.72
C LYS A 176 21.32 2.35 -6.58
N PHE A 177 20.18 2.89 -7.03
CA PHE A 177 19.32 2.17 -7.98
C PHE A 177 20.09 1.80 -9.25
N ARG A 178 19.80 0.62 -9.79
CA ARG A 178 20.29 0.23 -11.13
C ARG A 178 19.51 1.01 -12.22
N PRO A 179 20.08 1.07 -13.45
CA PRO A 179 19.46 1.76 -14.57
C PRO A 179 18.05 1.26 -14.86
N GLY A 180 17.11 2.18 -14.98
CA GLY A 180 15.72 1.90 -15.34
C GLY A 180 14.83 1.38 -14.19
N VAL A 181 15.34 1.16 -12.96
CA VAL A 181 14.56 0.55 -11.87
C VAL A 181 13.35 1.39 -11.50
N VAL A 182 13.50 2.66 -11.20
CA VAL A 182 12.36 3.52 -10.81
C VAL A 182 11.30 3.56 -11.92
N LYS A 183 11.75 3.74 -13.18
CA LYS A 183 10.86 3.75 -14.35
C LYS A 183 10.16 2.39 -14.55
N GLY A 184 10.88 1.29 -14.35
CA GLY A 184 10.35 -0.07 -14.47
C GLY A 184 9.36 -0.42 -13.37
N LEU A 185 9.64 -0.09 -12.11
CA LEU A 185 8.71 -0.29 -10.99
C LEU A 185 7.43 0.53 -11.20
N LYS A 186 7.53 1.78 -11.68
CA LYS A 186 6.37 2.60 -12.03
C LYS A 186 5.54 1.98 -13.16
N PHE A 187 6.21 1.36 -14.14
CA PHE A 187 5.55 0.65 -15.24
C PHE A 187 4.83 -0.61 -14.75
N LEU A 188 5.45 -1.41 -13.88
CA LEU A 188 4.83 -2.58 -13.24
C LEU A 188 3.59 -2.19 -12.46
N SER A 189 3.66 -1.15 -11.62
CA SER A 189 2.54 -0.63 -10.84
C SER A 189 1.38 -0.17 -11.74
N LYS A 190 1.67 0.55 -12.84
CA LYS A 190 0.66 0.97 -13.83
C LYS A 190 -0.02 -0.22 -14.53
N ASN A 191 0.70 -1.32 -14.73
CA ASN A 191 0.16 -2.57 -15.27
C ASN A 191 -0.43 -3.49 -14.20
N LYS A 192 -0.66 -2.96 -12.99
CA LYS A 192 -1.33 -3.64 -11.87
C LYS A 192 -0.60 -4.89 -11.37
N TYR A 193 0.73 -4.95 -11.50
CA TYR A 193 1.54 -5.97 -10.87
C TYR A 193 1.75 -5.66 -9.39
N TYR A 194 1.64 -6.68 -8.53
CA TYR A 194 2.25 -6.62 -7.22
C TYR A 194 3.77 -6.62 -7.34
N ILE A 195 4.45 -5.90 -6.47
CA ILE A 195 5.92 -5.77 -6.47
C ILE A 195 6.45 -6.30 -5.16
N PHE A 196 7.10 -7.44 -5.21
CA PHE A 196 7.71 -8.10 -4.06
C PHE A 196 9.22 -8.10 -4.17
N ILE A 197 9.91 -7.73 -3.09
CA ILE A 197 11.35 -7.91 -2.96
C ILE A 197 11.60 -9.20 -2.19
N VAL A 198 12.41 -10.11 -2.74
CA VAL A 198 12.74 -11.42 -2.17
C VAL A 198 14.26 -11.57 -2.14
N THR A 199 14.90 -11.33 -0.99
CA THR A 199 16.35 -11.13 -0.92
C THR A 199 17.05 -11.95 0.16
N ASN A 200 18.25 -12.47 -0.17
CA ASN A 200 19.13 -13.11 0.80
C ASN A 200 19.95 -12.04 1.54
N GLN A 201 19.82 -11.97 2.86
CA GLN A 201 20.50 -10.97 3.69
C GLN A 201 21.36 -11.63 4.78
N ALA A 202 22.28 -12.49 4.35
CA ALA A 202 23.19 -13.25 5.22
C ALA A 202 24.06 -12.34 6.10
N GLY A 203 24.32 -11.10 5.68
CA GLY A 203 25.08 -10.13 6.46
C GLY A 203 24.51 -9.88 7.86
N ILE A 204 23.20 -10.04 8.05
CA ILE A 204 22.55 -9.97 9.36
C ILE A 204 23.02 -11.13 10.23
N GLY A 205 22.96 -12.37 9.72
CA GLY A 205 23.40 -13.55 10.44
C GLY A 205 24.91 -13.58 10.69
N LYS A 206 25.71 -13.02 9.77
CA LYS A 206 27.17 -12.89 9.87
C LYS A 206 27.64 -11.70 10.72
N LYS A 207 26.72 -10.96 11.35
CA LYS A 207 27.03 -9.74 12.13
C LYS A 207 27.75 -8.62 11.36
N ILE A 208 27.68 -8.61 10.02
CA ILE A 208 28.26 -7.54 9.20
C ILE A 208 27.45 -6.26 9.35
N PHE A 209 26.13 -6.39 9.47
CA PHE A 209 25.22 -5.29 9.79
C PHE A 209 24.00 -5.78 10.59
N SER A 210 23.34 -4.85 11.25
CA SER A 210 22.17 -5.17 12.10
C SER A 210 20.87 -5.26 11.27
N LEU A 211 19.89 -6.01 11.81
CA LEU A 211 18.52 -5.99 11.28
C LEU A 211 17.94 -4.56 11.23
N ASN A 212 18.25 -3.73 12.23
CA ASN A 212 17.82 -2.34 12.26
C ASN A 212 18.38 -1.52 11.09
N SER A 213 19.66 -1.74 10.72
CA SER A 213 20.27 -1.10 9.53
C SER A 213 19.56 -1.51 8.25
N PHE A 214 19.23 -2.80 8.11
CA PHE A 214 18.44 -3.30 6.99
C PHE A 214 17.05 -2.63 6.92
N ILE A 215 16.33 -2.57 8.04
CA ILE A 215 15.01 -1.93 8.11
C ILE A 215 15.11 -0.44 7.76
N LYS A 216 16.08 0.28 8.31
CA LYS A 216 16.31 1.72 8.02
C LYS A 216 16.58 1.97 6.55
N LEU A 217 17.36 1.10 5.89
CA LEU A 217 17.61 1.20 4.45
C LEU A 217 16.32 0.98 3.66
N HIS A 218 15.54 -0.05 3.98
CA HIS A 218 14.28 -0.34 3.28
C HIS A 218 13.23 0.76 3.48
N LEU A 219 13.14 1.36 4.66
CA LEU A 219 12.30 2.54 4.88
C LEU A 219 12.74 3.72 4.00
N HIS A 220 14.04 3.94 3.84
CA HIS A 220 14.57 4.98 2.97
C HIS A 220 14.23 4.70 1.49
N ILE A 221 14.41 3.46 1.02
CA ILE A 221 14.04 3.05 -0.34
C ILE A 221 12.54 3.29 -0.58
N LYS A 222 11.68 2.86 0.35
CA LYS A 222 10.25 3.10 0.29
C LYS A 222 9.92 4.60 0.19
N GLN A 223 10.56 5.45 0.99
CA GLN A 223 10.36 6.90 0.95
C GLN A 223 10.72 7.50 -0.41
N ILE A 224 11.82 7.06 -1.05
CA ILE A 224 12.18 7.51 -2.39
C ILE A 224 11.11 7.09 -3.41
N LEU A 225 10.73 5.82 -3.39
CA LEU A 225 9.74 5.27 -4.33
C LEU A 225 8.35 5.88 -4.14
N GLN A 226 7.93 6.16 -2.91
CA GLN A 226 6.65 6.82 -2.62
C GLN A 226 6.55 8.23 -3.20
N LYS A 227 7.66 8.97 -3.32
CA LYS A 227 7.67 10.29 -3.98
C LYS A 227 7.30 10.17 -5.46
N GLU A 228 7.58 9.01 -6.08
CA GLU A 228 7.24 8.66 -7.45
C GLU A 228 5.89 7.93 -7.57
N ASN A 229 5.12 7.84 -6.48
CA ASN A 229 3.87 7.05 -6.37
C ASN A 229 4.08 5.56 -6.70
N ILE A 230 5.21 4.98 -6.27
CA ILE A 230 5.54 3.56 -6.39
C ILE A 230 5.50 2.94 -5.00
N PHE A 231 4.82 1.80 -4.88
CA PHE A 231 4.69 1.06 -3.64
C PHE A 231 5.28 -0.34 -3.81
N ILE A 232 6.08 -0.77 -2.83
CA ILE A 232 6.54 -2.16 -2.70
C ILE A 232 5.54 -2.86 -1.78
N ASP A 233 4.89 -3.88 -2.29
CA ASP A 233 3.80 -4.58 -1.58
C ASP A 233 4.33 -5.42 -0.42
N ASN A 234 5.48 -6.11 -0.59
CA ASN A 234 6.14 -6.84 0.49
C ASN A 234 7.66 -6.89 0.27
N VAL A 235 8.40 -6.99 1.38
CA VAL A 235 9.85 -7.24 1.41
C VAL A 235 10.11 -8.47 2.26
N SER A 236 10.37 -9.60 1.61
CA SER A 236 10.78 -10.85 2.25
C SER A 236 12.29 -10.99 2.22
N TYR A 237 12.89 -11.31 3.36
CA TYR A 237 14.34 -11.46 3.47
C TYR A 237 14.73 -12.70 4.27
N SER A 238 15.90 -13.24 3.97
CA SER A 238 16.48 -14.38 4.70
C SER A 238 17.81 -14.00 5.33
N PRO A 239 17.92 -13.94 6.67
CA PRO A 239 19.16 -13.68 7.37
C PRO A 239 20.00 -14.94 7.57
N PHE A 240 19.50 -16.11 7.18
CA PHE A 240 20.11 -17.42 7.44
C PHE A 240 21.31 -17.68 6.53
N HIS A 241 22.35 -18.31 7.13
CA HIS A 241 23.51 -18.81 6.41
C HIS A 241 24.19 -19.91 7.25
N PRO A 242 24.77 -20.99 6.66
CA PRO A 242 25.53 -21.99 7.43
C PRO A 242 26.66 -21.38 8.27
N ASP A 243 27.35 -20.37 7.71
CA ASP A 243 28.47 -19.67 8.38
C ASP A 243 28.01 -18.43 9.19
N ALA A 244 26.74 -18.35 9.56
CA ALA A 244 26.27 -17.25 10.39
C ALA A 244 26.92 -17.31 11.77
N ILE A 245 27.33 -16.14 12.30
CA ILE A 245 27.86 -15.99 13.66
C ILE A 245 26.72 -16.02 14.69
N ILE A 246 25.57 -15.43 14.33
CA ILE A 246 24.40 -15.43 15.24
C ILE A 246 23.78 -16.82 15.22
N LYS A 247 23.84 -17.53 16.37
CA LYS A 247 23.41 -18.93 16.52
C LYS A 247 22.03 -19.23 15.91
N LYS A 248 21.02 -18.37 16.15
CA LYS A 248 19.65 -18.55 15.62
C LYS A 248 19.57 -18.51 14.09
N TYR A 249 20.53 -17.90 13.41
CA TYR A 249 20.61 -17.81 11.95
C TYR A 249 21.60 -18.79 11.33
N LYS A 250 22.37 -19.52 12.14
CA LYS A 250 23.37 -20.50 11.69
C LYS A 250 22.71 -21.82 11.31
N LYS A 251 22.12 -21.85 10.12
CA LYS A 251 21.50 -23.08 9.55
C LYS A 251 21.21 -22.94 8.07
N ASN A 252 21.08 -24.07 7.39
CA ASN A 252 20.42 -24.14 6.11
C ASN A 252 18.91 -23.87 6.31
N SER A 253 18.38 -22.93 5.58
CA SER A 253 16.98 -22.54 5.72
C SER A 253 16.29 -22.50 4.37
N SER A 254 15.10 -23.07 4.28
CA SER A 254 14.25 -23.01 3.09
C SER A 254 13.78 -21.59 2.72
N THR A 255 13.92 -20.63 3.65
CA THR A 255 13.69 -19.20 3.33
C THR A 255 14.83 -18.59 2.53
N ARG A 256 16.06 -19.17 2.63
CA ARG A 256 17.22 -18.70 1.85
C ARG A 256 17.17 -19.26 0.44
N LYS A 257 17.19 -18.41 -0.58
CA LYS A 257 17.37 -18.84 -1.98
C LYS A 257 18.67 -19.65 -2.10
N PRO A 258 18.63 -20.84 -2.71
CA PRO A 258 17.65 -21.40 -3.66
C PRO A 258 16.42 -22.06 -3.02
N GLY A 259 16.21 -21.97 -1.70
CA GLY A 259 14.92 -22.28 -1.08
C GLY A 259 13.85 -21.26 -1.48
N ASN A 260 12.59 -21.68 -1.55
CA ASN A 260 11.50 -20.84 -2.06
C ASN A 260 10.45 -20.45 -1.02
N LEU A 261 10.68 -20.74 0.27
CA LEU A 261 9.68 -20.52 1.32
C LEU A 261 9.27 -19.04 1.47
N MET A 262 10.13 -18.08 1.11
CA MET A 262 9.75 -16.66 1.09
C MET A 262 8.63 -16.40 0.07
N ILE A 263 8.73 -16.99 -1.12
CA ILE A 263 7.72 -16.86 -2.19
C ILE A 263 6.46 -17.63 -1.81
N GLU A 264 6.58 -18.85 -1.28
CA GLU A 264 5.41 -19.65 -0.87
C GLU A 264 4.59 -18.98 0.23
N LYS A 265 5.21 -18.24 1.16
CA LYS A 265 4.49 -17.42 2.14
C LYS A 265 3.69 -16.31 1.46
N ILE A 266 4.30 -15.59 0.52
CA ILE A 266 3.61 -14.54 -0.24
C ILE A 266 2.42 -15.13 -1.02
N LYS A 267 2.60 -16.29 -1.67
CA LYS A 267 1.52 -16.99 -2.40
C LYS A 267 0.34 -17.39 -1.52
N LYS A 268 0.57 -17.65 -0.23
CA LYS A 268 -0.51 -17.95 0.73
C LYS A 268 -1.28 -16.72 1.19
N GLU A 269 -0.64 -15.56 1.19
CA GLU A 269 -1.21 -14.31 1.71
C GLU A 269 -1.85 -13.44 0.62
N TRP A 270 -1.50 -13.66 -0.65
CA TRP A 270 -1.90 -12.81 -1.77
C TRP A 270 -2.58 -13.61 -2.88
N HIS A 271 -3.64 -13.05 -3.46
CA HIS A 271 -4.31 -13.63 -4.63
C HIS A 271 -3.52 -13.35 -5.90
N LEU A 272 -2.67 -14.31 -6.30
CA LEU A 272 -1.70 -14.12 -7.38
C LEU A 272 -2.08 -14.85 -8.66
N ASN A 273 -2.05 -14.13 -9.77
CA ASN A 273 -2.04 -14.74 -11.09
C ASN A 273 -0.62 -15.22 -11.43
N LEU A 274 -0.30 -16.45 -11.04
CA LEU A 274 1.04 -17.01 -11.21
C LEU A 274 1.44 -17.20 -12.68
N SER A 275 0.49 -17.47 -13.58
CA SER A 275 0.79 -17.66 -15.01
C SER A 275 1.36 -16.40 -15.68
N LYS A 276 1.03 -15.23 -15.14
CA LYS A 276 1.54 -13.93 -15.60
C LYS A 276 2.60 -13.34 -14.63
N SER A 277 2.95 -14.06 -13.56
CA SER A 277 3.94 -13.64 -12.59
C SER A 277 5.36 -14.06 -13.01
N PHE A 278 6.36 -13.32 -12.56
CA PHE A 278 7.75 -13.60 -12.90
C PHE A 278 8.70 -13.24 -11.77
N MET A 279 9.92 -13.75 -11.87
CA MET A 279 11.02 -13.36 -10.99
C MET A 279 12.20 -12.83 -11.83
N ILE A 280 12.83 -11.76 -11.34
CA ILE A 280 14.12 -11.26 -11.83
C ILE A 280 15.14 -11.40 -10.70
N GLY A 281 16.25 -12.06 -10.96
CA GLY A 281 17.39 -12.23 -10.06
C GLY A 281 18.70 -12.13 -10.82
N ASP A 282 19.82 -12.04 -10.12
CA ASP A 282 21.13 -11.97 -10.72
C ASP A 282 21.97 -13.26 -10.50
N GLN A 283 21.47 -14.19 -9.65
CA GLN A 283 22.17 -15.41 -9.25
C GLN A 283 21.44 -16.69 -9.68
N ASN A 284 22.17 -17.79 -9.82
CA ASN A 284 21.58 -19.11 -10.04
C ASN A 284 20.63 -19.54 -8.91
N SER A 285 20.88 -19.08 -7.68
CA SER A 285 19.98 -19.32 -6.56
C SER A 285 18.58 -18.74 -6.77
N ASP A 286 18.49 -17.60 -7.48
CA ASP A 286 17.22 -16.97 -7.85
C ASP A 286 16.48 -17.79 -8.91
N LYS A 287 17.21 -18.24 -9.94
CA LYS A 287 16.64 -19.10 -10.99
C LYS A 287 16.04 -20.39 -10.41
N ILE A 288 16.79 -21.06 -9.52
CA ILE A 288 16.32 -22.29 -8.87
C ILE A 288 15.09 -21.99 -7.96
N CYS A 289 15.14 -20.89 -7.20
CA CYS A 289 14.03 -20.45 -6.37
C CYS A 289 12.77 -20.19 -7.20
N ALA A 290 12.89 -19.46 -8.31
CA ALA A 290 11.79 -19.18 -9.23
C ALA A 290 11.18 -20.48 -9.82
N LYS A 291 12.05 -21.40 -10.29
CA LYS A 291 11.61 -22.71 -10.83
C LYS A 291 10.82 -23.50 -9.79
N LYS A 292 11.31 -23.58 -8.55
CA LYS A 292 10.60 -24.26 -7.43
C LYS A 292 9.25 -23.61 -7.10
N SER A 293 9.10 -22.33 -7.39
CA SER A 293 7.88 -21.57 -7.15
C SER A 293 6.92 -21.55 -8.34
N GLY A 294 7.25 -22.19 -9.47
CA GLY A 294 6.45 -22.18 -10.70
C GLY A 294 6.40 -20.81 -11.38
N LEU A 295 7.46 -20.01 -11.26
CA LEU A 295 7.54 -18.68 -11.82
C LEU A 295 8.43 -18.65 -13.08
N TYR A 296 8.02 -17.83 -14.07
CA TYR A 296 8.91 -17.43 -15.13
C TYR A 296 10.11 -16.65 -14.57
N PHE A 297 11.30 -16.88 -15.09
CA PHE A 297 12.55 -16.28 -14.59
C PHE A 297 13.36 -15.64 -15.70
N GLU A 298 13.90 -14.46 -15.42
CA GLU A 298 14.98 -13.86 -16.21
C GLU A 298 16.13 -13.39 -15.32
N PHE A 299 17.37 -13.54 -15.81
CA PHE A 299 18.50 -12.86 -15.20
C PHE A 299 18.43 -11.35 -15.41
N ALA A 300 18.82 -10.58 -14.40
CA ALA A 300 18.84 -9.13 -14.45
C ALA A 300 19.72 -8.63 -15.62
N ASN A 301 19.15 -7.84 -16.50
CA ASN A 301 19.87 -7.24 -17.63
C ASN A 301 20.38 -5.82 -17.31
N LYS A 302 20.96 -5.13 -18.31
CA LYS A 302 21.53 -3.78 -18.13
C LYS A 302 20.48 -2.70 -17.76
N ASN A 303 19.23 -2.85 -18.19
CA ASN A 303 18.18 -1.86 -17.98
C ASN A 303 16.88 -2.54 -17.54
N PHE A 304 16.51 -2.35 -16.29
CA PHE A 304 15.33 -2.97 -15.67
C PHE A 304 14.01 -2.57 -16.37
N PHE A 305 13.86 -1.33 -16.81
CA PHE A 305 12.62 -0.90 -17.48
C PHE A 305 12.38 -1.63 -18.79
N SER A 306 13.42 -1.73 -19.64
CA SER A 306 13.34 -2.45 -20.92
C SER A 306 13.00 -3.92 -20.69
N GLN A 307 13.59 -4.53 -19.66
CA GLN A 307 13.35 -5.93 -19.30
C GLN A 307 11.91 -6.14 -18.82
N ALA A 308 11.43 -5.34 -17.87
CA ALA A 308 10.05 -5.43 -17.37
C ALA A 308 9.02 -5.24 -18.50
N LYS A 309 9.29 -4.30 -19.43
CA LYS A 309 8.42 -4.07 -20.59
C LYS A 309 8.37 -5.29 -21.52
N SER A 310 9.52 -5.92 -21.79
CA SER A 310 9.60 -7.13 -22.61
C SER A 310 8.83 -8.29 -21.98
N ILE A 311 9.01 -8.55 -20.69
CA ILE A 311 8.31 -9.62 -19.96
C ILE A 311 6.80 -9.42 -20.02
N ILE A 312 6.32 -8.21 -19.71
CA ILE A 312 4.86 -7.93 -19.73
C ILE A 312 4.29 -8.13 -21.14
N LYS A 313 5.00 -7.69 -22.17
CA LYS A 313 4.54 -7.87 -23.58
C LYS A 313 4.38 -9.35 -23.95
N ARG A 314 5.23 -10.24 -23.43
CA ARG A 314 5.10 -11.69 -23.66
C ARG A 314 3.90 -12.30 -22.90
N ASN A 315 3.48 -11.71 -21.79
CA ASN A 315 2.42 -12.19 -20.94
C ASN A 315 1.02 -11.66 -21.35
N GLN A 316 0.97 -10.76 -22.31
CA GLN A 316 -0.29 -10.26 -22.92
C GLN A 316 -0.80 -11.21 -23.99
#